data_1bd56dad92cac6405f9f0ea3b9c7fedf
#
_entry.id   1bd56dad92cac6405f9f0ea3b9c7fedf
#
_cell.length_a   1.000
_cell.length_b   1.000
_cell.length_c   1.000
_cell.angle_alpha   90.00
_cell.angle_beta   90.00
_cell.angle_gamma   90.00
#
_symmetry.space_group_name_H-M   'P 1'
#
loop_
_entity.id
_entity.type
_entity.pdbx_description
1 polymer ?
#
loop_
_entity_poly.entity_id
_entity_poly.type
_entity_poly.pdbx_seq_one_letter_code
_entity_poly.pdbx_strand_id
1 'polypeptide(L)'
;MARPKNKEELLQQATENFDKLMTLFNNLSDEEKRGTFPFETRDKNCRDTFAHLYEWHQLFINWERDNSNGQAKPFLPAPYNWKNYPDMNIKFWEKHQTTSLETAVTQLEKSHQDCLQIIETYTDEELFTKKYYNWTGSTSLGSYAVSATSSHYDWALKTIRKYKKSLK
;
A
#
# COMPACT_ATOMS: atom_id res chain seq x y z
N MET A 1 9.16 -6.21 12.84
CA MET A 1 7.90 -6.51 13.54
C MET A 1 7.26 -7.76 12.93
N ALA A 2 6.73 -8.65 13.77
CA ALA A 2 6.09 -9.87 13.28
C ALA A 2 4.83 -9.56 12.48
N ARG A 3 4.51 -10.41 11.50
CA ARG A 3 3.29 -10.24 10.72
C ARG A 3 2.07 -10.35 11.64
N PRO A 4 1.03 -9.55 11.41
CA PRO A 4 -0.20 -9.63 12.19
C PRO A 4 -0.83 -11.03 12.10
N LYS A 5 -1.40 -11.48 13.21
CA LYS A 5 -2.04 -12.80 13.30
C LYS A 5 -3.55 -12.70 13.53
N ASN A 6 -4.04 -11.50 13.79
CA ASN A 6 -5.45 -11.25 14.02
C ASN A 6 -5.80 -9.83 13.54
N LYS A 7 -7.10 -9.54 13.55
CA LYS A 7 -7.65 -8.25 13.10
C LYS A 7 -7.08 -7.07 13.89
N GLU A 8 -7.03 -7.21 15.21
CA GLU A 8 -6.53 -6.14 16.09
C GLU A 8 -5.08 -5.80 15.76
N GLU A 9 -4.21 -6.81 15.63
CA GLU A 9 -2.81 -6.61 15.25
C GLU A 9 -2.68 -6.00 13.86
N LEU A 10 -3.49 -6.45 12.91
CA LEU A 10 -3.48 -5.93 11.55
C LEU A 10 -3.82 -4.44 11.52
N LEU A 11 -4.91 -4.05 12.17
CA LEU A 11 -5.34 -2.65 12.23
C LEU A 11 -4.32 -1.80 12.96
N GLN A 12 -3.77 -2.31 14.06
CA GLN A 12 -2.78 -1.60 14.85
C GLN A 12 -1.51 -1.35 14.05
N GLN A 13 -0.96 -2.38 13.41
CA GLN A 13 0.27 -2.24 12.62
C GLN A 13 0.07 -1.35 11.41
N ALA A 14 -1.06 -1.48 10.73
CA ALA A 14 -1.37 -0.63 9.59
C ALA A 14 -1.43 0.85 10.02
N THR A 15 -2.12 1.13 11.12
CA THR A 15 -2.25 2.49 11.66
C THR A 15 -0.91 3.04 12.11
N GLU A 16 -0.17 2.27 12.90
CA GLU A 16 1.14 2.72 13.43
C GLU A 16 2.16 2.96 12.34
N ASN A 17 2.26 2.05 11.38
CA ASN A 17 3.22 2.20 10.28
C ASN A 17 2.85 3.38 9.39
N PHE A 18 1.56 3.58 9.13
CA PHE A 18 1.12 4.73 8.35
C PHE A 18 1.42 6.03 9.08
N ASP A 19 1.14 6.10 10.38
CA ASP A 19 1.42 7.28 11.19
C ASP A 19 2.92 7.59 11.22
N LYS A 20 3.77 6.58 11.36
CA LYS A 20 5.22 6.75 11.31
C LYS A 20 5.67 7.30 9.98
N LEU A 21 5.11 6.77 8.89
CA LEU A 21 5.42 7.22 7.53
C LEU A 21 5.06 8.69 7.34
N MET A 22 3.84 9.06 7.71
CA MET A 22 3.35 10.43 7.53
C MET A 22 4.07 11.42 8.46
N THR A 23 4.39 11.00 9.68
CA THR A 23 5.15 11.83 10.61
C THR A 23 6.54 12.12 10.06
N LEU A 24 7.22 11.09 9.55
CA LEU A 24 8.54 11.24 8.94
C LEU A 24 8.49 12.19 7.75
N PHE A 25 7.51 12.02 6.87
CA PHE A 25 7.30 12.87 5.72
C PHE A 25 6.99 14.33 6.14
N ASN A 26 6.09 14.51 7.10
CA ASN A 26 5.68 15.84 7.55
C ASN A 26 6.81 16.61 8.25
N ASN A 27 7.80 15.90 8.78
CA ASN A 27 8.98 16.53 9.40
C ASN A 27 10.03 16.97 8.39
N LEU A 28 9.88 16.62 7.11
CA LEU A 28 10.74 17.14 6.06
C LEU A 28 10.35 18.60 5.75
N SER A 29 11.32 19.40 5.33
CA SER A 29 11.02 20.75 4.84
C SER A 29 10.25 20.66 3.53
N ASP A 30 9.62 21.76 3.11
CA ASP A 30 8.86 21.78 1.87
C ASP A 30 9.74 21.44 0.66
N GLU A 31 10.97 21.95 0.64
CA GLU A 31 11.95 21.63 -0.38
C GLU A 31 12.31 20.14 -0.37
N GLU A 32 12.55 19.57 0.82
CA GLU A 32 12.90 18.16 0.97
C GLU A 32 11.77 17.24 0.54
N LYS A 33 10.52 17.60 0.84
CA LYS A 33 9.34 16.82 0.42
C LYS A 33 9.26 16.69 -1.10
N ARG A 34 9.80 17.66 -1.85
CA ARG A 34 9.74 17.72 -3.30
C ARG A 34 11.04 17.29 -3.98
N GLY A 35 12.07 17.00 -3.19
CA GLY A 35 13.39 16.67 -3.71
C GLY A 35 13.46 15.29 -4.36
N THR A 36 14.45 15.14 -5.24
CA THR A 36 14.71 13.88 -5.94
C THR A 36 15.59 12.99 -5.07
N PHE A 37 15.23 11.72 -4.97
CA PHE A 37 16.06 10.74 -4.24
C PHE A 37 17.41 10.60 -4.94
N PRO A 38 18.52 10.58 -4.17
CA PRO A 38 19.88 10.48 -4.77
C PRO A 38 20.31 9.05 -5.05
N PHE A 39 19.40 8.08 -5.02
CA PHE A 39 19.71 6.68 -5.28
C PHE A 39 18.87 6.15 -6.43
N GLU A 40 19.36 5.09 -7.06
CA GLU A 40 18.70 4.49 -8.23
C GLU A 40 17.56 3.59 -7.80
N THR A 41 16.33 4.05 -8.06
CA THR A 41 15.10 3.28 -7.81
C THR A 41 14.06 3.71 -8.83
N ARG A 42 12.98 2.92 -8.97
CA ARG A 42 11.84 3.29 -9.80
C ARG A 42 11.25 4.63 -9.32
N ASP A 43 11.01 4.73 -8.02
CA ASP A 43 10.42 5.94 -7.43
C ASP A 43 11.53 6.98 -7.22
N LYS A 44 11.32 8.17 -7.76
CA LYS A 44 12.32 9.23 -7.77
C LYS A 44 12.13 10.24 -6.64
N ASN A 45 10.98 10.24 -5.99
CA ASN A 45 10.63 11.22 -4.96
C ASN A 45 9.50 10.70 -4.07
N CYS A 46 9.12 11.47 -3.07
CA CYS A 46 8.02 11.09 -2.16
C CYS A 46 6.70 10.92 -2.89
N ARG A 47 6.39 11.79 -3.86
CA ARG A 47 5.17 11.69 -4.66
C ARG A 47 5.06 10.31 -5.31
N ASP A 48 6.13 9.84 -5.94
CA ASP A 48 6.16 8.53 -6.59
C ASP A 48 5.88 7.40 -5.61
N THR A 49 6.51 7.47 -4.44
CA THR A 49 6.34 6.46 -3.38
C THR A 49 4.89 6.42 -2.91
N PHE A 50 4.29 7.57 -2.65
CA PHE A 50 2.91 7.66 -2.17
C PHE A 50 1.90 7.22 -3.23
N ALA A 51 2.13 7.57 -4.49
CA ALA A 51 1.27 7.14 -5.58
C ALA A 51 1.31 5.63 -5.75
N HIS A 52 2.48 5.00 -5.56
CA HIS A 52 2.62 3.55 -5.58
C HIS A 52 1.77 2.89 -4.49
N LEU A 53 1.84 3.39 -3.26
CA LEU A 53 1.02 2.89 -2.16
C LEU A 53 -0.47 3.03 -2.47
N TYR A 54 -0.88 4.17 -3.01
CA TYR A 54 -2.26 4.43 -3.40
C TYR A 54 -2.76 3.41 -4.42
N GLU A 55 -1.97 3.13 -5.47
CA GLU A 55 -2.39 2.16 -6.49
C GLU A 55 -2.54 0.75 -5.91
N TRP A 56 -1.68 0.36 -4.98
CA TRP A 56 -1.82 -0.94 -4.32
C TRP A 56 -3.04 -0.98 -3.39
N HIS A 57 -3.41 0.13 -2.77
CA HIS A 57 -4.69 0.23 -2.06
C HIS A 57 -5.86 0.02 -3.01
N GLN A 58 -5.80 0.63 -4.21
CA GLN A 58 -6.87 0.46 -5.20
C GLN A 58 -6.98 -0.98 -5.68
N LEU A 59 -5.86 -1.69 -5.83
CA LEU A 59 -5.89 -3.12 -6.16
C LEU A 59 -6.65 -3.90 -5.10
N PHE A 60 -6.34 -3.67 -3.84
CA PHE A 60 -7.01 -4.35 -2.72
C PHE A 60 -8.50 -4.00 -2.64
N ILE A 61 -8.82 -2.71 -2.71
CA ILE A 61 -10.19 -2.21 -2.60
C ILE A 61 -11.07 -2.78 -3.73
N ASN A 62 -10.59 -2.71 -4.97
CA ASN A 62 -11.34 -3.18 -6.13
C ASN A 62 -11.52 -4.70 -6.12
N TRP A 63 -10.45 -5.43 -5.78
CA TRP A 63 -10.46 -6.88 -5.70
C TRP A 63 -11.44 -7.38 -4.63
N GLU A 64 -11.41 -6.79 -3.44
CA GLU A 64 -12.31 -7.16 -2.35
C GLU A 64 -13.76 -6.86 -2.74
N ARG A 65 -14.02 -5.66 -3.27
CA ARG A 65 -15.38 -5.26 -3.67
C ARG A 65 -15.95 -6.22 -4.71
N ASP A 66 -15.20 -6.51 -5.78
CA ASP A 66 -15.70 -7.33 -6.88
C ASP A 66 -15.94 -8.77 -6.42
N ASN A 67 -14.98 -9.37 -5.73
CA ASN A 67 -15.09 -10.77 -5.30
C ASN A 67 -16.16 -10.95 -4.21
N SER A 68 -16.27 -10.02 -3.28
CA SER A 68 -17.29 -10.09 -2.24
C SER A 68 -18.71 -9.94 -2.81
N ASN A 69 -18.83 -9.31 -3.98
CA ASN A 69 -20.11 -9.17 -4.71
C ASN A 69 -20.33 -10.30 -5.72
N GLY A 70 -19.51 -11.33 -5.72
CA GLY A 70 -19.69 -12.49 -6.58
C GLY A 70 -19.08 -12.36 -7.97
N GLN A 71 -18.33 -11.28 -8.25
CA GLN A 71 -17.64 -11.08 -9.52
C GLN A 71 -16.17 -11.53 -9.37
N ALA A 72 -15.88 -12.73 -9.87
CA ALA A 72 -14.53 -13.28 -9.76
C ALA A 72 -13.52 -12.46 -10.55
N LYS A 73 -12.58 -11.85 -9.85
CA LYS A 73 -11.49 -11.04 -10.42
C LYS A 73 -10.18 -11.39 -9.74
N PRO A 74 -9.06 -11.47 -10.49
CA PRO A 74 -7.76 -11.65 -9.86
C PRO A 74 -7.35 -10.37 -9.13
N PHE A 75 -6.43 -10.49 -8.17
CA PHE A 75 -5.90 -9.34 -7.45
C PHE A 75 -5.14 -8.41 -8.39
N LEU A 76 -4.28 -8.98 -9.23
CA LEU A 76 -3.53 -8.20 -10.23
C LEU A 76 -4.32 -8.16 -11.54
N PRO A 77 -4.56 -6.97 -12.11
CA PRO A 77 -5.33 -6.85 -13.34
C PRO A 77 -4.56 -7.41 -14.54
N ALA A 78 -5.29 -8.04 -15.48
CA ALA A 78 -4.68 -8.52 -16.72
C ALA A 78 -4.03 -7.36 -17.47
N PRO A 79 -2.88 -7.53 -18.12
CA PRO A 79 -2.17 -8.80 -18.34
C PRO A 79 -1.16 -9.17 -17.26
N TYR A 80 -1.23 -8.53 -16.09
CA TYR A 80 -0.22 -8.71 -15.05
C TYR A 80 -0.54 -9.89 -14.13
N ASN A 81 0.52 -10.47 -13.56
CA ASN A 81 0.46 -11.57 -12.61
C ASN A 81 1.65 -11.47 -11.64
N TRP A 82 1.78 -12.43 -10.74
CA TRP A 82 2.83 -12.39 -9.72
C TRP A 82 4.24 -12.61 -10.28
N LYS A 83 4.38 -12.94 -11.57
CA LYS A 83 5.68 -13.06 -12.23
C LYS A 83 6.11 -11.74 -12.87
N ASN A 84 5.18 -10.97 -13.43
CA ASN A 84 5.49 -9.74 -14.17
C ASN A 84 4.96 -8.47 -13.54
N TYR A 85 4.49 -8.51 -12.29
CA TYR A 85 3.93 -7.32 -11.64
C TYR A 85 4.90 -6.12 -11.53
N PRO A 86 6.23 -6.27 -11.57
CA PRO A 86 7.10 -5.09 -11.65
C PRO A 86 6.80 -4.21 -12.85
N ASP A 87 6.37 -4.79 -13.98
CA ASP A 87 5.96 -4.01 -15.16
C ASP A 87 4.70 -3.20 -14.87
N MET A 88 3.77 -3.75 -14.09
CA MET A 88 2.58 -3.03 -13.63
C MET A 88 2.99 -1.85 -12.74
N ASN A 89 3.95 -2.05 -11.85
CA ASN A 89 4.46 -0.99 -10.98
C ASN A 89 5.04 0.17 -11.79
N ILE A 90 5.70 -0.14 -12.92
CA ILE A 90 6.22 0.88 -13.83
C ILE A 90 5.07 1.67 -14.45
N LYS A 91 3.99 0.98 -14.84
CA LYS A 91 2.80 1.65 -15.38
C LYS A 91 2.14 2.56 -14.35
N PHE A 92 2.10 2.15 -13.09
CA PHE A 92 1.62 3.01 -12.00
C PHE A 92 2.50 4.25 -11.88
N TRP A 93 3.80 4.08 -11.93
CA TRP A 93 4.76 5.18 -11.88
C TRP A 93 4.52 6.16 -13.04
N GLU A 94 4.39 5.66 -14.27
CA GLU A 94 4.13 6.49 -15.46
C GLU A 94 2.82 7.26 -15.31
N LYS A 95 1.77 6.62 -14.82
CA LYS A 95 0.44 7.19 -14.64
C LYS A 95 0.45 8.43 -13.75
N HIS A 96 1.32 8.47 -12.76
CA HIS A 96 1.33 9.52 -11.75
C HIS A 96 2.38 10.61 -11.95
N GLN A 97 3.06 10.64 -13.10
CA GLN A 97 4.10 11.65 -13.33
C GLN A 97 3.54 13.07 -13.40
N THR A 98 2.25 13.22 -13.65
CA THR A 98 1.57 14.53 -13.64
C THR A 98 0.74 14.76 -12.39
N THR A 99 0.72 13.82 -11.45
CA THR A 99 0.00 13.95 -10.18
C THR A 99 0.82 14.83 -9.23
N SER A 100 0.19 15.85 -8.63
CA SER A 100 0.87 16.71 -7.66
C SER A 100 1.16 15.93 -6.37
N LEU A 101 2.16 16.39 -5.62
CA LEU A 101 2.47 15.82 -4.31
C LEU A 101 1.25 15.92 -3.39
N GLU A 102 0.59 17.07 -3.37
CA GLU A 102 -0.59 17.32 -2.54
C GLU A 102 -1.71 16.33 -2.86
N THR A 103 -1.97 16.10 -4.14
CA THR A 103 -2.97 15.11 -4.57
C THR A 103 -2.56 13.69 -4.16
N ALA A 104 -1.29 13.34 -4.33
CA ALA A 104 -0.78 12.01 -3.94
C ALA A 104 -0.98 11.76 -2.44
N VAL A 105 -0.68 12.75 -1.61
CA VAL A 105 -0.89 12.66 -0.16
C VAL A 105 -2.37 12.49 0.18
N THR A 106 -3.23 13.33 -0.39
CA THR A 106 -4.68 13.30 -0.12
C THR A 106 -5.30 11.97 -0.54
N GLN A 107 -4.96 11.49 -1.72
CA GLN A 107 -5.45 10.21 -2.24
C GLN A 107 -5.00 9.06 -1.33
N LEU A 108 -3.75 9.08 -0.91
CA LEU A 108 -3.19 8.02 -0.06
C LEU A 108 -3.86 8.00 1.31
N GLU A 109 -4.05 9.16 1.93
CA GLU A 109 -4.72 9.24 3.23
C GLU A 109 -6.15 8.68 3.15
N LYS A 110 -6.87 9.03 2.08
CA LYS A 110 -8.23 8.52 1.89
C LYS A 110 -8.23 7.02 1.65
N SER A 111 -7.39 6.52 0.75
CA SER A 111 -7.37 5.09 0.42
C SER A 111 -6.91 4.25 1.63
N HIS A 112 -6.03 4.78 2.46
CA HIS A 112 -5.63 4.14 3.71
C HIS A 112 -6.86 3.94 4.62
N GLN A 113 -7.67 4.99 4.81
CA GLN A 113 -8.89 4.88 5.61
C GLN A 113 -9.89 3.90 4.99
N ASP A 114 -10.02 3.92 3.66
CA ASP A 114 -10.90 2.99 2.95
C ASP A 114 -10.48 1.53 3.21
N CYS A 115 -9.17 1.25 3.17
CA CYS A 115 -8.64 -0.09 3.47
C CYS A 115 -8.95 -0.50 4.91
N LEU A 116 -8.77 0.39 5.87
CA LEU A 116 -9.07 0.10 7.28
C LEU A 116 -10.55 -0.21 7.47
N GLN A 117 -11.44 0.55 6.82
CA GLN A 117 -12.87 0.31 6.90
C GLN A 117 -13.26 -1.07 6.35
N ILE A 118 -12.64 -1.47 5.24
CA ILE A 118 -12.87 -2.81 4.67
C ILE A 118 -12.46 -3.88 5.69
N ILE A 119 -11.25 -3.76 6.25
CA ILE A 119 -10.74 -4.72 7.22
C ILE A 119 -11.69 -4.83 8.43
N GLU A 120 -12.21 -3.69 8.89
CA GLU A 120 -13.13 -3.64 10.03
C GLU A 120 -14.40 -4.47 9.82
N THR A 121 -14.85 -4.65 8.59
CA THR A 121 -16.09 -5.38 8.30
C THR A 121 -15.94 -6.90 8.43
N TYR A 122 -14.72 -7.40 8.56
CA TYR A 122 -14.45 -8.84 8.60
C TYR A 122 -14.12 -9.31 10.02
N THR A 123 -14.38 -10.58 10.31
CA THR A 123 -14.00 -11.21 11.58
C THR A 123 -12.57 -11.74 11.50
N ASP A 124 -11.98 -12.07 12.65
CA ASP A 124 -10.66 -12.72 12.70
C ASP A 124 -10.65 -14.00 11.85
N GLU A 125 -11.68 -14.82 11.98
CA GLU A 125 -11.79 -16.07 11.22
C GLU A 125 -11.79 -15.80 9.71
N GLU A 126 -12.60 -14.85 9.26
CA GLU A 126 -12.69 -14.49 7.85
C GLU A 126 -11.37 -13.96 7.29
N LEU A 127 -10.64 -13.19 8.10
CA LEU A 127 -9.37 -12.58 7.68
C LEU A 127 -8.21 -13.57 7.68
N PHE A 128 -8.12 -14.43 8.68
CA PHE A 128 -6.88 -15.19 8.93
C PHE A 128 -6.98 -16.70 8.69
N THR A 129 -8.17 -17.22 8.35
CA THR A 129 -8.31 -18.61 7.95
C THR A 129 -7.92 -18.76 6.48
N LYS A 130 -6.91 -19.56 6.21
CA LYS A 130 -6.49 -19.82 4.82
C LYS A 130 -7.64 -20.45 4.05
N LYS A 131 -7.85 -19.98 2.82
CA LYS A 131 -8.90 -20.48 1.93
C LYS A 131 -10.32 -20.34 2.47
N TYR A 132 -10.52 -19.42 3.41
CA TYR A 132 -11.87 -19.14 3.90
C TYR A 132 -12.78 -18.74 2.72
N TYR A 133 -12.27 -17.88 1.84
CA TYR A 133 -12.91 -17.53 0.58
C TYR A 133 -12.18 -18.20 -0.57
N ASN A 134 -12.91 -18.57 -1.63
CA ASN A 134 -12.31 -19.21 -2.79
C ASN A 134 -11.47 -18.23 -3.64
N TRP A 135 -11.62 -16.95 -3.42
CA TRP A 135 -10.92 -15.91 -4.21
C TRP A 135 -9.62 -15.42 -3.57
N THR A 136 -9.21 -15.97 -2.46
CA THR A 136 -7.93 -15.63 -1.82
C THR A 136 -6.79 -16.59 -2.18
N GLY A 137 -7.01 -17.48 -3.12
CA GLY A 137 -6.01 -18.46 -3.53
C GLY A 137 -5.66 -19.42 -2.40
N SER A 138 -4.39 -19.69 -2.21
CA SER A 138 -3.90 -20.59 -1.15
C SER A 138 -3.70 -19.89 0.19
N THR A 139 -3.94 -18.58 0.27
CA THR A 139 -3.69 -17.77 1.46
C THR A 139 -5.00 -17.29 2.09
N SER A 140 -4.91 -16.24 2.89
CA SER A 140 -6.04 -15.64 3.59
C SER A 140 -6.28 -14.22 3.07
N LEU A 141 -7.49 -13.70 3.30
CA LEU A 141 -7.81 -12.30 3.03
C LEU A 141 -6.88 -11.37 3.79
N GLY A 142 -6.58 -11.69 5.06
CA GLY A 142 -5.67 -10.92 5.89
C GLY A 142 -4.27 -10.82 5.30
N SER A 143 -3.80 -11.87 4.62
CA SER A 143 -2.49 -11.84 3.96
C SER A 143 -2.41 -10.75 2.89
N TYR A 144 -3.46 -10.62 2.08
CA TYR A 144 -3.55 -9.55 1.08
C TYR A 144 -3.64 -8.16 1.74
N ALA A 145 -4.42 -8.06 2.82
CA ALA A 145 -4.56 -6.81 3.56
C ALA A 145 -3.22 -6.35 4.16
N VAL A 146 -2.45 -7.29 4.74
CA VAL A 146 -1.12 -6.99 5.27
C VAL A 146 -0.20 -6.50 4.15
N SER A 147 -0.20 -7.17 3.02
CA SER A 147 0.64 -6.80 1.89
C SER A 147 0.30 -5.40 1.39
N ALA A 148 -0.98 -5.06 1.30
CA ALA A 148 -1.43 -3.77 0.79
C ALA A 148 -1.24 -2.62 1.80
N THR A 149 -1.15 -2.90 3.09
CA THR A 149 -1.06 -1.88 4.12
C THR A 149 0.26 -1.94 4.89
N SER A 150 0.32 -2.61 6.02
CA SER A 150 1.45 -2.52 6.94
C SER A 150 2.80 -2.88 6.32
N SER A 151 2.86 -3.90 5.47
CA SER A 151 4.12 -4.29 4.79
C SER A 151 4.57 -3.23 3.79
N HIS A 152 3.64 -2.69 3.00
CA HIS A 152 3.96 -1.62 2.05
C HIS A 152 4.38 -0.34 2.76
N TYR A 153 3.73 -0.02 3.89
CA TYR A 153 4.10 1.16 4.68
C TYR A 153 5.51 1.02 5.25
N ASP A 154 5.87 -0.17 5.70
CA ASP A 154 7.22 -0.43 6.20
C ASP A 154 8.26 -0.23 5.10
N TRP A 155 7.97 -0.72 3.90
CA TRP A 155 8.83 -0.52 2.73
C TRP A 155 8.98 0.98 2.41
N ALA A 156 7.90 1.73 2.38
CA ALA A 156 7.92 3.17 2.11
C ALA A 156 8.66 3.93 3.20
N LEU A 157 8.47 3.54 4.46
CA LEU A 157 9.14 4.13 5.60
C LEU A 157 10.66 3.97 5.48
N LYS A 158 11.13 2.79 5.10
CA LYS A 158 12.55 2.53 4.87
C LYS A 158 13.11 3.38 3.74
N THR A 159 12.34 3.53 2.67
CA THR A 159 12.72 4.36 1.52
C THR A 159 12.90 5.82 1.92
N ILE A 160 11.94 6.38 2.64
CA ILE A 160 11.99 7.79 3.05
C ILE A 160 13.04 8.02 4.13
N ARG A 161 13.27 7.06 5.02
CA ARG A 161 14.38 7.12 5.98
C ARG A 161 15.73 7.18 5.29
N LYS A 162 15.90 6.38 4.24
CA LYS A 162 17.12 6.39 3.43
C LYS A 162 17.33 7.75 2.78
N TYR A 163 16.25 8.32 2.24
CA TYR A 163 16.27 9.65 1.65
C TYR A 163 16.65 10.70 2.70
N LYS A 164 16.01 10.67 3.86
CA LYS A 164 16.28 11.64 4.94
C LYS A 164 17.76 11.59 5.38
N LYS A 165 18.32 10.39 5.48
CA LYS A 165 19.75 10.23 5.82
C LYS A 165 20.66 10.86 4.78
N SER A 166 20.25 10.84 3.50
CA SER A 166 21.05 11.42 2.41
C SER A 166 21.10 12.94 2.44
N LEU A 167 20.20 13.57 3.20
CA LEU A 167 20.09 15.04 3.28
C LEU A 167 21.07 15.66 4.28
N LYS A 168 21.84 14.89 4.97
CA LYS A 168 22.81 15.37 5.95
C LYS A 168 24.15 15.67 5.32
#